data_a0522f87080b34437bac57b2b9288c6e
#
_entry.id   a0522f87080b34437bac57b2b9288c6e
#
_cell.length_a   1.000
_cell.length_b   1.000
_cell.length_c   1.000
_cell.angle_alpha   90.00
_cell.angle_beta   90.00
_cell.angle_gamma   90.00
#
_symmetry.space_group_name_H-M   'P 1'
#
loop_
_entity.id
_entity.type
_entity.pdbx_description
1 polymer ?
#
loop_
_entity_poly.entity_id
_entity_poly.type
_entity_poly.pdbx_seq_one_letter_code
_entity_poly.pdbx_strand_id
1 'polypeptide(L)'
;MAEINTAALRARGGSDARALSVTDRGRADTGRIRCAAKALARMARAVTPETPNGQWLRDNRSFAAAAAGDAAAALRHARTLRTAGGQTVLHACCVGLLRACEGALTVKAAEAYLEGFQDVLPLETAELALLVPGLQAAVVSALADTYAHDGAAAPALFTSLRALGTAAWGMLAERCDRVGRILARDPVGVYPAMDEATRAYYRQTVARLARRTGRAEIDIAEDVLARAQSSDGARRHVGWFLLREVLGAPEKRGDGAWYIAAVVVGTLFLSLLLGFATKSVSGAVLLLIPVSEVVKGLLDAVLLRVTKPRFVPRLALRRGIPPEGRTLCVIAALLTSPDDAHALGARLEEYYLCNRDAGENLTFGLLADLPEADHAHAPVDPAILRAACAEIEALNTRWGSRFYLFTRPRVQTPDGKWSAWERKRGALLELARLVLDRPGALHCAAGDAAGLSGTVYLLTLDADTRLTPGAARAL
;
A
#
# COMPACT_ATOMS: atom_id res chain seq x y z
N MET A 1 26.85 -18.98 -24.63
CA MET A 1 26.69 -17.76 -23.82
C MET A 1 28.00 -17.56 -23.09
N ALA A 2 28.70 -16.44 -23.36
CA ALA A 2 29.92 -16.11 -22.65
C ALA A 2 29.62 -15.98 -21.14
N GLU A 3 30.48 -16.53 -20.30
CA GLU A 3 30.33 -16.45 -18.85
C GLU A 3 30.45 -14.99 -18.42
N ILE A 4 29.43 -14.47 -17.72
CA ILE A 4 29.40 -13.05 -17.31
C ILE A 4 30.47 -12.85 -16.24
N ASN A 5 31.53 -12.13 -16.57
CA ASN A 5 32.57 -11.77 -15.62
C ASN A 5 32.06 -10.69 -14.63
N THR A 6 31.41 -11.16 -13.57
CA THR A 6 30.82 -10.28 -12.53
C THR A 6 31.88 -9.46 -11.79
N ALA A 7 33.08 -9.98 -11.61
CA ALA A 7 34.17 -9.26 -10.95
C ALA A 7 34.66 -8.07 -11.78
N ALA A 8 34.81 -8.26 -13.10
CA ALA A 8 35.16 -7.15 -14.01
C ALA A 8 34.06 -6.08 -14.06
N LEU A 9 32.80 -6.48 -14.08
CA LEU A 9 31.67 -5.53 -14.06
C LEU A 9 31.61 -4.75 -12.74
N ARG A 10 31.85 -5.40 -11.61
CA ARG A 10 31.91 -4.72 -10.31
C ARG A 10 33.08 -3.72 -10.27
N ALA A 11 34.27 -4.11 -10.73
CA ALA A 11 35.41 -3.21 -10.81
C ALA A 11 35.12 -2.01 -11.72
N ARG A 12 34.45 -2.24 -12.86
CA ARG A 12 34.05 -1.19 -13.80
C ARG A 12 33.07 -0.22 -13.16
N GLY A 13 32.03 -0.72 -12.47
CA GLY A 13 31.07 0.12 -11.75
C GLY A 13 31.76 1.03 -10.73
N GLY A 14 32.67 0.50 -9.94
CA GLY A 14 33.47 1.30 -8.98
C GLY A 14 34.37 2.34 -9.65
N SER A 15 34.94 2.02 -10.81
CA SER A 15 35.74 2.98 -11.58
C SER A 15 34.87 4.12 -12.13
N ASP A 16 33.72 3.79 -12.72
CA ASP A 16 32.81 4.80 -13.26
C ASP A 16 32.27 5.72 -12.14
N ALA A 17 31.99 5.18 -10.96
CA ALA A 17 31.57 5.97 -9.80
C ALA A 17 32.66 6.94 -9.30
N ARG A 18 33.94 6.50 -9.24
CA ARG A 18 35.06 7.35 -8.86
C ARG A 18 35.28 8.53 -9.81
N ALA A 19 34.92 8.38 -11.06
CA ALA A 19 35.04 9.45 -12.04
C ALA A 19 33.98 10.55 -11.88
N LEU A 20 32.96 10.34 -11.04
CA LEU A 20 31.91 11.31 -10.81
C LEU A 20 32.19 12.21 -9.62
N SER A 21 32.27 13.50 -9.89
CA SER A 21 32.30 14.54 -8.83
C SER A 21 30.89 15.10 -8.69
N VAL A 22 30.20 14.73 -7.61
CA VAL A 22 28.84 15.23 -7.32
C VAL A 22 28.95 16.69 -6.86
N THR A 23 28.32 17.59 -7.59
CA THR A 23 28.47 19.04 -7.35
C THR A 23 27.16 19.72 -6.95
N ASP A 24 26.01 19.22 -7.41
CA ASP A 24 24.72 19.90 -7.21
C ASP A 24 23.56 18.91 -7.36
N ARG A 25 22.33 19.44 -7.31
CA ARG A 25 21.09 18.71 -7.57
C ARG A 25 20.32 19.35 -8.72
N GLY A 26 19.78 18.53 -9.61
CA GLY A 26 19.10 18.98 -10.81
C GLY A 26 17.96 18.06 -11.24
N ARG A 27 17.43 18.33 -12.43
CA ARG A 27 16.40 17.53 -13.07
C ARG A 27 16.99 16.60 -14.09
N ALA A 28 16.37 15.44 -14.31
CA ALA A 28 16.71 14.59 -15.43
C ALA A 28 16.42 15.29 -16.78
N ASP A 29 17.33 15.15 -17.74
CA ASP A 29 17.13 15.68 -19.08
C ASP A 29 16.17 14.79 -19.90
N THR A 30 14.87 15.07 -19.77
CA THR A 30 13.84 14.38 -20.54
C THR A 30 13.75 14.85 -21.99
N GLY A 31 14.41 15.96 -22.34
CA GLY A 31 14.49 16.47 -23.69
C GLY A 31 15.27 15.54 -24.61
N ARG A 32 16.43 15.06 -24.14
CA ARG A 32 17.24 14.06 -24.84
C ARG A 32 16.46 12.81 -25.21
N ILE A 33 15.69 12.25 -24.26
CA ILE A 33 14.89 11.04 -24.47
C ILE A 33 13.86 11.26 -25.58
N ARG A 34 13.17 12.41 -25.56
CA ARG A 34 12.20 12.76 -26.60
C ARG A 34 12.85 13.01 -27.96
N CYS A 35 14.02 13.62 -27.98
CA CYS A 35 14.80 13.81 -29.20
C CYS A 35 15.24 12.46 -29.80
N ALA A 36 15.74 11.53 -28.96
CA ALA A 36 16.11 10.18 -29.35
C ALA A 36 14.91 9.40 -29.95
N ALA A 37 13.75 9.44 -29.25
CA ALA A 37 12.53 8.80 -29.72
C ALA A 37 12.03 9.37 -31.04
N LYS A 38 12.09 10.69 -31.23
CA LYS A 38 11.76 11.35 -32.51
C LYS A 38 12.75 10.98 -33.66
N ALA A 39 14.04 10.86 -33.33
CA ALA A 39 15.05 10.43 -34.25
C ALA A 39 14.79 8.99 -34.73
N LEU A 40 14.56 8.04 -33.81
CA LEU A 40 14.19 6.67 -34.11
C LEU A 40 12.93 6.59 -34.97
N ALA A 41 11.89 7.37 -34.66
CA ALA A 41 10.66 7.40 -35.46
C ALA A 41 10.90 7.91 -36.92
N ARG A 42 11.81 8.87 -37.11
CA ARG A 42 12.21 9.36 -38.47
C ARG A 42 13.01 8.30 -39.20
N MET A 43 14.01 7.71 -38.54
CA MET A 43 14.86 6.66 -39.13
C MET A 43 14.01 5.45 -39.53
N ALA A 44 13.05 5.02 -38.71
CA ALA A 44 12.15 3.91 -39.03
C ALA A 44 11.29 4.13 -40.29
N ARG A 45 11.08 5.39 -40.70
CA ARG A 45 10.39 5.73 -41.97
C ARG A 45 11.34 5.74 -43.17
N ALA A 46 12.60 6.03 -42.91
CA ALA A 46 13.62 6.22 -43.96
C ALA A 46 14.38 4.91 -44.28
N VAL A 47 14.46 3.97 -43.35
CA VAL A 47 15.21 2.71 -43.54
C VAL A 47 14.46 1.76 -44.46
N THR A 48 15.20 1.23 -45.47
CA THR A 48 14.69 0.19 -46.37
C THR A 48 14.49 -1.13 -45.63
N PRO A 49 13.42 -1.91 -45.88
CA PRO A 49 13.13 -3.16 -45.19
C PRO A 49 14.10 -4.30 -45.51
N GLU A 50 14.99 -4.11 -46.47
CA GLU A 50 15.88 -5.14 -46.98
C GLU A 50 17.06 -5.48 -46.08
N THR A 51 17.34 -4.65 -45.08
CA THR A 51 18.39 -4.93 -44.09
C THR A 51 17.78 -5.49 -42.79
N PRO A 52 18.35 -6.55 -42.17
CA PRO A 52 17.86 -7.11 -40.92
C PRO A 52 17.71 -6.06 -39.82
N ASN A 53 18.64 -5.13 -39.72
CA ASN A 53 18.61 -4.04 -38.73
C ASN A 53 17.49 -3.04 -39.00
N GLY A 54 17.17 -2.77 -40.27
CA GLY A 54 16.06 -1.92 -40.70
C GLY A 54 14.70 -2.52 -40.33
N GLN A 55 14.54 -3.84 -40.54
CA GLN A 55 13.34 -4.56 -40.12
C GLN A 55 13.14 -4.51 -38.60
N TRP A 56 14.19 -4.75 -37.80
CA TRP A 56 14.14 -4.62 -36.38
C TRP A 56 13.62 -3.26 -35.92
N LEU A 57 14.09 -2.18 -36.52
CA LEU A 57 13.64 -0.82 -36.20
C LEU A 57 12.16 -0.61 -36.50
N ARG A 58 11.71 -1.06 -37.65
CA ARG A 58 10.30 -0.93 -38.07
C ARG A 58 9.37 -1.70 -37.18
N ASP A 59 9.69 -2.95 -36.89
CA ASP A 59 8.85 -3.84 -36.08
C ASP A 59 8.76 -3.40 -34.60
N ASN A 60 9.82 -2.75 -34.10
CA ASN A 60 9.90 -2.36 -32.70
C ASN A 60 9.75 -0.85 -32.42
N ARG A 61 9.46 -0.04 -33.47
CA ARG A 61 9.39 1.43 -33.34
C ARG A 61 8.34 1.90 -32.30
N SER A 62 7.15 1.29 -32.31
CA SER A 62 6.07 1.63 -31.40
C SER A 62 6.43 1.28 -29.96
N PHE A 63 7.08 0.14 -29.77
CA PHE A 63 7.58 -0.31 -28.47
C PHE A 63 8.67 0.63 -27.93
N ALA A 64 9.66 1.01 -28.76
CA ALA A 64 10.69 1.96 -28.37
C ALA A 64 10.10 3.35 -28.04
N ALA A 65 9.11 3.80 -28.79
CA ALA A 65 8.43 5.06 -28.55
C ALA A 65 7.63 5.06 -27.25
N ALA A 66 6.91 3.95 -26.94
CA ALA A 66 6.20 3.77 -25.68
C ALA A 66 7.16 3.77 -24.49
N ALA A 67 8.23 2.97 -24.54
CA ALA A 67 9.27 2.92 -23.50
C ALA A 67 9.92 4.29 -23.27
N ALA A 68 10.19 5.05 -24.32
CA ALA A 68 10.71 6.41 -24.21
C ALA A 68 9.70 7.36 -23.56
N GLY A 69 8.40 7.22 -23.88
CA GLY A 69 7.31 7.99 -23.29
C GLY A 69 7.19 7.75 -21.79
N ASP A 70 7.17 6.49 -21.39
CA ASP A 70 7.06 6.04 -19.99
C ASP A 70 8.29 6.49 -19.17
N ALA A 71 9.49 6.29 -19.69
CA ALA A 71 10.73 6.75 -19.08
C ALA A 71 10.74 8.27 -18.91
N ALA A 72 10.37 9.03 -19.93
CA ALA A 72 10.31 10.49 -19.87
C ALA A 72 9.24 10.98 -18.89
N ALA A 73 8.10 10.28 -18.77
CA ALA A 73 7.05 10.59 -17.79
C ALA A 73 7.54 10.35 -16.36
N ALA A 74 8.14 9.19 -16.09
CA ALA A 74 8.68 8.86 -14.76
C ALA A 74 9.78 9.85 -14.33
N LEU A 75 10.75 10.13 -15.21
CA LEU A 75 11.89 11.02 -14.93
C LEU A 75 11.48 12.50 -14.79
N ARG A 76 10.37 12.95 -15.40
CA ARG A 76 9.89 14.33 -15.30
C ARG A 76 9.49 14.71 -13.87
N HIS A 77 8.97 13.75 -13.12
CA HIS A 77 8.53 13.96 -11.74
C HIS A 77 9.69 14.01 -10.74
N ALA A 78 10.89 13.55 -11.14
CA ALA A 78 12.09 13.64 -10.34
C ALA A 78 12.69 15.06 -10.39
N ARG A 79 12.45 15.82 -9.32
CA ARG A 79 12.81 17.26 -9.30
C ARG A 79 14.22 17.55 -8.77
N THR A 80 14.84 16.61 -8.04
CA THR A 80 16.08 16.86 -7.29
C THR A 80 16.96 15.62 -7.23
N LEU A 81 17.53 15.21 -8.38
CA LEU A 81 18.56 14.16 -8.45
C LEU A 81 19.95 14.78 -8.28
N ARG A 82 20.91 14.02 -7.77
CA ARG A 82 22.31 14.46 -7.72
C ARG A 82 22.88 14.60 -9.12
N THR A 83 23.72 15.58 -9.35
CA THR A 83 24.36 15.88 -10.64
C THR A 83 25.86 15.87 -10.53
N ALA A 84 26.52 15.41 -11.58
CA ALA A 84 27.96 15.42 -11.78
C ALA A 84 28.24 15.78 -13.24
N GLY A 85 29.05 16.80 -13.46
CA GLY A 85 29.40 17.24 -14.82
C GLY A 85 28.21 17.62 -15.71
N GLY A 86 27.15 18.22 -15.13
CA GLY A 86 25.95 18.63 -15.85
C GLY A 86 24.95 17.49 -16.19
N GLN A 87 25.24 16.26 -15.75
CA GLN A 87 24.35 15.11 -15.90
C GLN A 87 23.92 14.56 -14.55
N THR A 88 22.78 13.87 -14.48
CA THR A 88 22.41 13.22 -13.22
C THR A 88 23.27 11.99 -12.96
N VAL A 89 23.59 11.73 -11.69
CA VAL A 89 24.32 10.53 -11.25
C VAL A 89 23.62 9.27 -11.77
N LEU A 90 22.29 9.24 -11.71
CA LEU A 90 21.48 8.16 -12.28
C LEU A 90 21.76 7.96 -13.78
N HIS A 91 21.79 9.03 -14.58
CA HIS A 91 22.06 8.92 -16.00
C HIS A 91 23.47 8.38 -16.28
N ALA A 92 24.48 8.90 -15.59
CA ALA A 92 25.85 8.43 -15.70
C ALA A 92 25.97 6.93 -15.35
N CYS A 93 25.32 6.51 -14.25
CA CYS A 93 25.27 5.11 -13.82
C CYS A 93 24.60 4.21 -14.90
N CYS A 94 23.45 4.60 -15.44
CA CYS A 94 22.72 3.82 -16.45
C CYS A 94 23.50 3.70 -17.77
N VAL A 95 24.11 4.78 -18.23
CA VAL A 95 24.95 4.77 -19.44
C VAL A 95 26.22 3.94 -19.22
N GLY A 96 26.87 4.07 -18.04
CA GLY A 96 28.03 3.27 -17.68
C GLY A 96 27.72 1.77 -17.68
N LEU A 97 26.60 1.37 -17.04
CA LEU A 97 26.13 0.00 -17.01
C LEU A 97 25.87 -0.54 -18.43
N LEU A 98 25.14 0.22 -19.26
CA LEU A 98 24.83 -0.17 -20.62
C LEU A 98 26.10 -0.39 -21.46
N ARG A 99 27.10 0.49 -21.32
CA ARG A 99 28.42 0.36 -21.95
C ARG A 99 29.18 -0.87 -21.43
N ALA A 100 29.21 -1.08 -20.13
CA ALA A 100 29.89 -2.21 -19.51
C ALA A 100 29.32 -3.57 -19.96
N CYS A 101 28.04 -3.60 -20.33
CA CYS A 101 27.35 -4.76 -20.84
C CYS A 101 27.29 -4.81 -22.38
N GLU A 102 27.97 -3.91 -23.09
CA GLU A 102 27.96 -3.84 -24.56
C GLU A 102 26.53 -3.86 -25.17
N GLY A 103 25.60 -3.22 -24.48
CA GLY A 103 24.18 -3.15 -24.86
C GLY A 103 23.34 -4.38 -24.48
N ALA A 104 23.93 -5.48 -24.00
CA ALA A 104 23.23 -6.70 -23.63
C ALA A 104 22.99 -6.78 -22.12
N LEU A 105 21.91 -6.15 -21.63
CA LEU A 105 21.58 -6.08 -20.20
C LEU A 105 21.03 -7.40 -19.67
N THR A 106 21.60 -7.88 -18.58
CA THR A 106 21.04 -8.97 -17.76
C THR A 106 20.97 -8.53 -16.30
N VAL A 107 20.01 -9.08 -15.55
CA VAL A 107 19.85 -8.74 -14.12
C VAL A 107 21.14 -9.00 -13.32
N LYS A 108 21.81 -10.16 -13.58
CA LYS A 108 23.05 -10.54 -12.90
C LYS A 108 24.20 -9.57 -13.20
N ALA A 109 24.35 -9.14 -14.46
CA ALA A 109 25.37 -8.16 -14.84
C ALA A 109 25.11 -6.79 -14.23
N ALA A 110 23.84 -6.37 -14.24
CA ALA A 110 23.44 -5.10 -13.65
C ALA A 110 23.66 -5.08 -12.13
N GLU A 111 23.33 -6.16 -11.43
CA GLU A 111 23.56 -6.29 -10.00
C GLU A 111 25.05 -6.16 -9.65
N ALA A 112 25.92 -6.88 -10.35
CA ALA A 112 27.36 -6.82 -10.14
C ALA A 112 27.93 -5.42 -10.38
N TYR A 113 27.52 -4.76 -11.47
CA TYR A 113 27.96 -3.38 -11.75
C TYR A 113 27.48 -2.39 -10.71
N LEU A 114 26.17 -2.47 -10.33
CA LEU A 114 25.56 -1.58 -9.34
C LEU A 114 26.16 -1.76 -7.95
N GLU A 115 26.52 -2.97 -7.56
CA GLU A 115 27.24 -3.20 -6.30
C GLU A 115 28.57 -2.45 -6.29
N GLY A 116 29.39 -2.59 -7.35
CA GLY A 116 30.64 -1.88 -7.46
C GLY A 116 30.49 -0.36 -7.53
N PHE A 117 29.50 0.12 -8.26
CA PHE A 117 29.18 1.54 -8.34
C PHE A 117 28.81 2.11 -6.97
N GLN A 118 27.93 1.41 -6.25
CA GLN A 118 27.48 1.82 -4.92
C GLN A 118 28.51 1.63 -3.80
N ASP A 119 29.56 0.81 -4.00
CA ASP A 119 30.66 0.72 -3.06
C ASP A 119 31.44 2.06 -2.96
N VAL A 120 31.39 2.86 -4.01
CA VAL A 120 32.03 4.17 -4.09
C VAL A 120 31.03 5.32 -3.94
N LEU A 121 29.93 5.25 -4.69
CA LEU A 121 28.89 6.28 -4.71
C LEU A 121 27.51 5.64 -4.54
N PRO A 122 27.00 5.51 -3.30
CA PRO A 122 25.70 4.94 -3.03
C PRO A 122 24.58 5.70 -3.75
N LEU A 123 23.68 4.98 -4.43
CA LEU A 123 22.50 5.56 -5.05
C LEU A 123 21.46 5.92 -3.98
N GLU A 124 20.90 7.11 -4.11
CA GLU A 124 19.80 7.55 -3.23
C GLU A 124 18.49 6.80 -3.54
N THR A 125 17.60 6.73 -2.58
CA THR A 125 16.25 6.12 -2.72
C THR A 125 15.50 6.64 -3.96
N ALA A 126 15.61 7.93 -4.25
CA ALA A 126 14.99 8.55 -5.44
C ALA A 126 15.64 8.10 -6.75
N GLU A 127 16.96 7.86 -6.76
CA GLU A 127 17.71 7.39 -7.92
C GLU A 127 17.42 5.91 -8.19
N LEU A 128 17.38 5.09 -7.14
CA LEU A 128 17.01 3.67 -7.23
C LEU A 128 15.58 3.45 -7.74
N ALA A 129 14.63 4.26 -7.28
CA ALA A 129 13.25 4.19 -7.74
C ALA A 129 13.11 4.49 -9.25
N LEU A 130 14.09 5.20 -9.81
CA LEU A 130 14.13 5.59 -11.22
C LEU A 130 15.14 4.78 -12.05
N LEU A 131 15.71 3.71 -11.48
CA LEU A 131 16.75 2.91 -12.15
C LEU A 131 16.22 2.31 -13.46
N VAL A 132 15.06 1.67 -13.46
CA VAL A 132 14.49 1.08 -14.69
C VAL A 132 14.14 2.14 -15.73
N PRO A 133 13.39 3.22 -15.40
CA PRO A 133 13.20 4.33 -16.34
C PRO A 133 14.50 4.96 -16.84
N GLY A 134 15.51 5.08 -16.01
CA GLY A 134 16.85 5.57 -16.39
C GLY A 134 17.55 4.66 -17.39
N LEU A 135 17.48 3.34 -17.19
CA LEU A 135 18.01 2.36 -18.13
C LEU A 135 17.24 2.34 -19.46
N GLN A 136 15.91 2.42 -19.41
CA GLN A 136 15.10 2.55 -20.63
C GLN A 136 15.49 3.80 -21.43
N ALA A 137 15.69 4.93 -20.77
CA ALA A 137 16.16 6.16 -21.38
C ALA A 137 17.55 6.02 -22.01
N ALA A 138 18.48 5.36 -21.32
CA ALA A 138 19.83 5.09 -21.81
C ALA A 138 19.81 4.19 -23.04
N VAL A 139 19.01 3.10 -23.02
CA VAL A 139 18.88 2.18 -24.16
C VAL A 139 18.24 2.86 -25.37
N VAL A 140 17.18 3.66 -25.18
CA VAL A 140 16.55 4.41 -26.27
C VAL A 140 17.51 5.41 -26.91
N SER A 141 18.32 6.09 -26.10
CA SER A 141 19.36 7.00 -26.60
C SER A 141 20.44 6.25 -27.38
N ALA A 142 20.92 5.12 -26.84
CA ALA A 142 21.89 4.27 -27.52
C ALA A 142 21.36 3.67 -28.84
N LEU A 143 20.07 3.31 -28.91
CA LEU A 143 19.43 2.90 -30.16
C LEU A 143 19.46 4.01 -31.19
N ALA A 144 19.15 5.25 -30.82
CA ALA A 144 19.20 6.38 -31.74
C ALA A 144 20.60 6.64 -32.28
N ASP A 145 21.62 6.56 -31.40
CA ASP A 145 23.03 6.72 -31.78
C ASP A 145 23.51 5.56 -32.66
N THR A 146 23.12 4.32 -32.35
CA THR A 146 23.46 3.12 -33.16
C THR A 146 22.88 3.21 -34.56
N TYR A 147 21.64 3.60 -34.73
CA TYR A 147 21.02 3.76 -36.05
C TYR A 147 21.49 5.00 -36.84
N ALA A 148 22.11 5.96 -36.13
CA ALA A 148 22.76 7.07 -36.82
C ALA A 148 24.09 6.64 -37.49
N HIS A 149 24.65 5.46 -37.12
CA HIS A 149 25.88 4.90 -37.68
C HIS A 149 25.56 3.68 -38.59
N ASP A 150 25.53 2.48 -38.05
CA ASP A 150 25.41 1.22 -38.79
C ASP A 150 24.28 0.29 -38.34
N GLY A 151 23.71 0.53 -37.18
CA GLY A 151 22.65 -0.29 -36.60
C GLY A 151 23.08 -1.67 -36.06
N ALA A 152 24.38 -2.00 -36.04
CA ALA A 152 24.87 -3.34 -35.72
C ALA A 152 24.49 -3.82 -34.29
N ALA A 153 24.51 -2.94 -33.32
CA ALA A 153 24.17 -3.26 -31.91
C ALA A 153 22.65 -3.24 -31.62
N ALA A 154 21.81 -2.91 -32.60
CA ALA A 154 20.37 -2.73 -32.38
C ALA A 154 19.64 -3.97 -31.83
N PRO A 155 19.91 -5.23 -32.28
CA PRO A 155 19.23 -6.40 -31.73
C PRO A 155 19.45 -6.58 -30.22
N ALA A 156 20.68 -6.38 -29.72
CA ALA A 156 21.02 -6.49 -28.32
C ALA A 156 20.30 -5.42 -27.49
N LEU A 157 20.26 -4.19 -27.98
CA LEU A 157 19.58 -3.07 -27.33
C LEU A 157 18.06 -3.25 -27.26
N PHE A 158 17.40 -3.74 -28.34
CA PHE A 158 15.98 -4.06 -28.31
C PHE A 158 15.66 -5.22 -27.35
N THR A 159 16.50 -6.25 -27.31
CA THR A 159 16.36 -7.36 -26.36
C THR A 159 16.46 -6.83 -24.92
N SER A 160 17.42 -5.96 -24.64
CA SER A 160 17.59 -5.32 -23.35
C SER A 160 16.39 -4.44 -22.98
N LEU A 161 15.87 -3.66 -23.93
CA LEU A 161 14.69 -2.83 -23.71
C LEU A 161 13.45 -3.65 -23.34
N ARG A 162 13.26 -4.80 -23.97
CA ARG A 162 12.18 -5.74 -23.64
C ARG A 162 12.38 -6.37 -22.27
N ALA A 163 13.60 -6.78 -21.94
CA ALA A 163 13.94 -7.35 -20.63
C ALA A 163 13.62 -6.39 -19.48
N LEU A 164 13.87 -5.09 -19.64
CA LEU A 164 13.61 -4.06 -18.63
C LEU A 164 12.12 -3.95 -18.22
N GLY A 165 11.19 -4.43 -19.06
CA GLY A 165 9.76 -4.49 -18.74
C GLY A 165 9.35 -5.68 -17.87
N THR A 166 10.27 -6.59 -17.52
CA THR A 166 9.95 -7.77 -16.71
C THR A 166 10.03 -7.50 -15.20
N ALA A 167 9.27 -8.31 -14.41
CA ALA A 167 9.26 -8.22 -12.95
C ALA A 167 10.65 -8.38 -12.30
N ALA A 168 11.56 -9.11 -12.93
CA ALA A 168 12.92 -9.32 -12.44
C ALA A 168 13.71 -8.02 -12.30
N TRP A 169 13.51 -7.06 -13.20
CA TRP A 169 14.15 -5.75 -13.13
C TRP A 169 13.54 -4.83 -12.06
N GLY A 170 12.23 -4.95 -11.80
CA GLY A 170 11.59 -4.28 -10.66
C GLY A 170 12.21 -4.71 -9.33
N MET A 171 12.48 -6.01 -9.16
CA MET A 171 13.14 -6.56 -7.96
C MET A 171 14.63 -6.19 -7.85
N LEU A 172 15.30 -5.82 -8.94
CA LEU A 172 16.71 -5.41 -8.90
C LEU A 172 16.92 -4.17 -8.03
N ALA A 173 16.05 -3.17 -8.18
CA ALA A 173 16.14 -1.95 -7.38
C ALA A 173 16.02 -2.25 -5.88
N GLU A 174 15.14 -3.18 -5.49
CA GLU A 174 14.98 -3.62 -4.10
C GLU A 174 16.24 -4.36 -3.58
N ARG A 175 16.84 -5.24 -4.40
CA ARG A 175 18.07 -5.95 -4.03
C ARG A 175 19.27 -5.03 -3.91
N CYS A 176 19.34 -3.98 -4.72
CA CYS A 176 20.42 -3.00 -4.67
C CYS A 176 20.19 -1.88 -3.64
N ASP A 177 19.05 -1.88 -2.92
CA ASP A 177 18.70 -0.88 -1.93
C ASP A 177 19.50 -1.06 -0.64
N ARG A 178 20.54 -0.23 -0.46
CA ARG A 178 21.39 -0.24 0.74
C ARG A 178 20.67 0.26 1.97
N VAL A 179 19.85 1.29 1.84
CA VAL A 179 19.04 1.82 2.94
C VAL A 179 18.07 0.75 3.43
N GLY A 180 17.35 0.09 2.49
CA GLY A 180 16.45 -1.00 2.82
C GLY A 180 17.16 -2.17 3.51
N ARG A 181 18.39 -2.53 3.07
CA ARG A 181 19.20 -3.58 3.73
C ARG A 181 19.61 -3.22 5.16
N ILE A 182 19.95 -1.96 5.42
CA ILE A 182 20.27 -1.49 6.78
C ILE A 182 19.02 -1.56 7.66
N LEU A 183 17.88 -1.03 7.18
CA LEU A 183 16.62 -1.06 7.92
C LEU A 183 16.09 -2.49 8.13
N ALA A 184 16.41 -3.43 7.25
CA ALA A 184 16.03 -4.85 7.40
C ALA A 184 16.74 -5.55 8.58
N ARG A 185 17.78 -4.95 9.14
CA ARG A 185 18.46 -5.39 10.38
C ARG A 185 17.71 -4.91 11.63
N ASP A 186 16.47 -4.44 11.49
CA ASP A 186 15.57 -4.05 12.59
C ASP A 186 15.56 -5.08 13.72
N PRO A 187 15.91 -4.71 14.97
CA PRO A 187 16.06 -5.67 16.07
C PRO A 187 14.79 -6.45 16.41
N VAL A 188 13.62 -5.91 16.07
CA VAL A 188 12.32 -6.55 16.28
C VAL A 188 11.88 -7.38 15.07
N GLY A 189 12.54 -7.23 13.91
CA GLY A 189 12.20 -7.94 12.68
C GLY A 189 10.90 -7.50 12.02
N VAL A 190 10.34 -6.37 12.42
CA VAL A 190 9.06 -5.87 11.90
C VAL A 190 9.23 -5.26 10.51
N TYR A 191 10.32 -4.50 10.26
CA TYR A 191 10.55 -3.87 8.96
C TYR A 191 10.56 -4.86 7.77
N PRO A 192 11.29 -5.98 7.79
CA PRO A 192 11.26 -6.95 6.68
C PRO A 192 9.91 -7.64 6.50
N ALA A 193 9.08 -7.70 7.55
CA ALA A 193 7.72 -8.25 7.50
C ALA A 193 6.67 -7.28 6.95
N MET A 194 7.02 -6.00 6.75
CA MET A 194 6.11 -4.99 6.20
C MET A 194 5.83 -5.19 4.72
N ASP A 195 4.71 -4.64 4.24
CA ASP A 195 4.42 -4.55 2.82
C ASP A 195 5.37 -3.56 2.11
N GLU A 196 5.45 -3.65 0.78
CA GLU A 196 6.38 -2.82 -0.01
C GLU A 196 6.04 -1.33 0.09
N ALA A 197 4.75 -0.97 0.14
CA ALA A 197 4.33 0.42 0.28
C ALA A 197 4.83 1.03 1.60
N THR A 198 4.77 0.25 2.68
CA THR A 198 5.30 0.65 4.00
C THR A 198 6.81 0.75 3.99
N ARG A 199 7.52 -0.23 3.45
CA ARG A 199 8.98 -0.17 3.31
C ARG A 199 9.41 1.03 2.48
N ALA A 200 8.74 1.29 1.36
CA ALA A 200 8.98 2.48 0.54
C ALA A 200 8.75 3.79 1.31
N TYR A 201 7.69 3.85 2.12
CA TYR A 201 7.42 5.02 2.97
C TYR A 201 8.54 5.28 4.00
N TYR A 202 9.10 4.22 4.61
CA TYR A 202 10.24 4.33 5.53
C TYR A 202 11.48 4.85 4.80
N ARG A 203 11.83 4.28 3.63
CA ARG A 203 12.96 4.76 2.80
C ARG A 203 12.79 6.22 2.38
N GLN A 204 11.59 6.61 1.94
CA GLN A 204 11.29 8.00 1.62
C GLN A 204 11.40 8.92 2.84
N THR A 205 11.15 8.42 4.04
CA THR A 205 11.32 9.17 5.27
C THR A 205 12.79 9.40 5.57
N VAL A 206 13.64 8.36 5.42
CA VAL A 206 15.10 8.50 5.48
C VAL A 206 15.57 9.54 4.47
N ALA A 207 15.14 9.46 3.21
CA ALA A 207 15.50 10.41 2.17
C ALA A 207 15.07 11.86 2.48
N ARG A 208 13.92 12.05 3.12
CA ARG A 208 13.48 13.38 3.59
C ARG A 208 14.36 13.93 4.70
N LEU A 209 14.75 13.08 5.65
CA LEU A 209 15.64 13.44 6.75
C LEU A 209 17.04 13.78 6.24
N ALA A 210 17.59 12.95 5.35
CA ALA A 210 18.89 13.19 4.71
C ALA A 210 18.94 14.57 4.04
N ARG A 211 17.90 14.92 3.27
CA ARG A 211 17.80 16.23 2.63
C ARG A 211 17.68 17.40 3.63
N ARG A 212 17.00 17.19 4.76
CA ARG A 212 16.84 18.24 5.80
C ARG A 212 18.11 18.46 6.60
N THR A 213 18.90 17.41 6.82
CA THR A 213 20.10 17.44 7.66
C THR A 213 21.38 17.61 6.86
N GLY A 214 21.32 17.48 5.52
CA GLY A 214 22.52 17.48 4.66
C GLY A 214 23.39 16.22 4.79
N ARG A 215 22.92 15.17 5.50
CA ARG A 215 23.63 13.89 5.70
C ARG A 215 23.28 12.89 4.60
N ALA A 216 24.12 11.87 4.40
CA ALA A 216 23.81 10.78 3.49
C ALA A 216 22.65 9.91 4.01
N GLU A 217 21.85 9.33 3.11
CA GLU A 217 20.73 8.45 3.48
C GLU A 217 21.19 7.22 4.28
N ILE A 218 22.38 6.69 3.94
CA ILE A 218 22.98 5.56 4.65
C ILE A 218 23.29 5.92 6.10
N ASP A 219 23.91 7.09 6.34
CA ASP A 219 24.27 7.54 7.69
C ASP A 219 23.03 7.72 8.57
N ILE A 220 21.94 8.22 7.99
CA ILE A 220 20.65 8.33 8.70
C ILE A 220 20.09 6.94 9.03
N ALA A 221 20.14 5.99 8.09
CA ALA A 221 19.65 4.64 8.32
C ALA A 221 20.45 3.90 9.38
N GLU A 222 21.78 4.02 9.38
CA GLU A 222 22.67 3.44 10.40
C GLU A 222 22.47 4.07 11.78
N ASP A 223 22.32 5.39 11.86
CA ASP A 223 22.03 6.12 13.10
C ASP A 223 20.68 5.64 13.73
N VAL A 224 19.66 5.52 12.90
CA VAL A 224 18.35 5.00 13.33
C VAL A 224 18.45 3.55 13.82
N LEU A 225 19.18 2.70 13.10
CA LEU A 225 19.40 1.31 13.48
C LEU A 225 20.17 1.21 14.82
N ALA A 226 21.24 1.98 14.98
CA ALA A 226 22.04 2.00 16.21
C ALA A 226 21.18 2.40 17.43
N ARG A 227 20.33 3.43 17.29
CA ARG A 227 19.40 3.85 18.32
C ARG A 227 18.36 2.74 18.64
N ALA A 228 17.83 2.07 17.65
CA ALA A 228 16.91 0.97 17.85
C ALA A 228 17.56 -0.22 18.58
N GLN A 229 18.82 -0.51 18.28
CA GLN A 229 19.60 -1.56 18.94
C GLN A 229 19.93 -1.26 20.40
N SER A 230 20.12 0.02 20.76
CA SER A 230 20.42 0.45 22.13
C SER A 230 19.18 0.76 22.98
N SER A 231 17.98 0.55 22.45
CA SER A 231 16.71 0.88 23.12
C SER A 231 15.95 -0.38 23.57
N ASP A 232 14.94 -0.18 24.45
CA ASP A 232 14.10 -1.24 24.97
C ASP A 232 12.63 -1.09 24.56
N GLY A 233 11.88 -2.19 24.65
CA GLY A 233 10.45 -2.22 24.37
C GLY A 233 10.09 -1.78 22.94
N ALA A 234 9.09 -0.93 22.78
CA ALA A 234 8.63 -0.45 21.47
C ALA A 234 9.67 0.41 20.72
N ARG A 235 10.66 0.96 21.41
CA ARG A 235 11.74 1.75 20.81
C ARG A 235 12.75 0.89 20.04
N ARG A 236 12.77 -0.41 20.25
CA ARG A 236 13.63 -1.33 19.49
C ARG A 236 13.30 -1.40 18.00
N HIS A 237 12.13 -0.90 17.58
CA HIS A 237 11.75 -0.84 16.18
C HIS A 237 12.26 0.44 15.52
N VAL A 238 12.94 0.32 14.35
CA VAL A 238 13.47 1.45 13.56
C VAL A 238 12.41 2.51 13.24
N GLY A 239 11.14 2.10 13.07
CA GLY A 239 10.01 3.00 12.82
C GLY A 239 9.73 3.98 13.94
N TRP A 240 10.09 3.66 15.18
CA TRP A 240 9.94 4.60 16.29
C TRP A 240 10.72 5.88 16.03
N PHE A 241 11.98 5.75 15.65
CA PHE A 241 12.86 6.89 15.40
C PHE A 241 12.55 7.59 14.09
N LEU A 242 12.13 6.85 13.06
CA LEU A 242 11.78 7.43 11.77
C LEU A 242 10.45 8.17 11.76
N LEU A 243 9.44 7.70 12.51
CA LEU A 243 8.09 8.21 12.42
C LEU A 243 7.63 9.04 13.62
N ARG A 244 8.21 8.83 14.79
CA ARG A 244 7.81 9.53 16.02
C ARG A 244 8.85 10.52 16.53
N GLU A 245 10.10 10.12 16.64
CA GLU A 245 11.11 10.92 17.35
C GLU A 245 11.92 11.82 16.41
N VAL A 246 12.27 11.36 15.23
CA VAL A 246 13.12 12.11 14.29
C VAL A 246 12.32 13.06 13.41
N LEU A 247 11.05 12.78 13.14
CA LEU A 247 10.13 13.77 12.58
C LEU A 247 9.67 14.80 13.62
N GLY A 248 10.04 14.59 14.87
CA GLY A 248 10.28 15.50 16.01
C GLY A 248 9.41 16.69 16.23
N ALA A 249 8.24 16.73 15.64
CA ALA A 249 7.17 17.49 16.21
C ALA A 249 6.18 16.47 16.79
N PRO A 250 5.78 16.54 18.06
CA PRO A 250 4.47 16.05 18.38
C PRO A 250 3.59 16.63 17.28
N GLU A 251 2.94 15.75 16.48
CA GLU A 251 1.82 16.24 15.69
C GLU A 251 1.06 17.09 16.70
N LYS A 252 1.12 18.41 16.58
CA LYS A 252 0.09 19.24 17.12
C LYS A 252 -1.15 18.62 16.51
N ARG A 253 -1.85 17.80 17.29
CA ARG A 253 -3.24 17.52 17.02
C ARG A 253 -3.81 18.92 16.93
N GLY A 254 -3.88 19.43 15.70
CA GLY A 254 -4.58 20.66 15.48
C GLY A 254 -5.95 20.39 16.07
N ASP A 255 -6.25 21.02 17.16
CA ASP A 255 -7.60 20.95 17.71
C ASP A 255 -8.47 21.25 16.52
N GLY A 256 -9.38 20.36 16.13
CA GLY A 256 -10.29 20.58 15.00
C GLY A 256 -11.15 21.85 15.19
N ALA A 257 -10.88 22.62 16.25
CA ALA A 257 -11.47 23.89 16.58
C ALA A 257 -11.47 24.89 15.43
N TRP A 258 -10.37 25.00 14.69
CA TRP A 258 -10.32 25.89 13.52
C TRP A 258 -11.33 25.47 12.43
N TYR A 259 -11.53 24.15 12.22
CA TYR A 259 -12.50 23.64 11.26
C TYR A 259 -13.93 23.95 11.69
N ILE A 260 -14.24 23.70 12.98
CA ILE A 260 -15.54 24.06 13.56
C ILE A 260 -15.75 25.58 13.47
N ALA A 261 -14.76 26.36 13.84
CA ALA A 261 -14.81 27.82 13.71
C ALA A 261 -15.05 28.26 12.25
N ALA A 262 -14.37 27.67 11.28
CA ALA A 262 -14.56 27.98 9.86
C ALA A 262 -15.98 27.63 9.37
N VAL A 263 -16.54 26.49 9.81
CA VAL A 263 -17.93 26.12 9.50
C VAL A 263 -18.89 27.13 10.12
N VAL A 264 -18.74 27.45 11.40
CA VAL A 264 -19.63 28.40 12.11
C VAL A 264 -19.55 29.78 11.50
N VAL A 265 -18.35 30.35 11.34
CA VAL A 265 -18.16 31.70 10.78
C VAL A 265 -18.64 31.76 9.33
N GLY A 266 -18.31 30.76 8.52
CA GLY A 266 -18.77 30.68 7.13
C GLY A 266 -20.30 30.58 7.01
N THR A 267 -20.92 29.78 7.88
CA THR A 267 -22.39 29.65 7.93
C THR A 267 -23.05 30.94 8.33
N LEU A 268 -22.60 31.60 9.39
CA LEU A 268 -23.14 32.87 9.84
C LEU A 268 -22.98 33.96 8.78
N PHE A 269 -21.79 34.04 8.19
CA PHE A 269 -21.50 35.03 7.13
C PHE A 269 -22.43 34.85 5.92
N LEU A 270 -22.55 33.61 5.41
CA LEU A 270 -23.36 33.34 4.22
C LEU A 270 -24.86 33.47 4.51
N SER A 271 -25.32 33.06 5.68
CA SER A 271 -26.73 33.20 6.08
C SER A 271 -27.12 34.69 6.26
N LEU A 272 -26.24 35.50 6.86
CA LEU A 272 -26.44 36.95 6.96
C LEU A 272 -26.45 37.64 5.58
N LEU A 273 -25.54 37.26 4.69
CA LEU A 273 -25.50 37.77 3.33
C LEU A 273 -26.80 37.48 2.57
N LEU A 274 -27.30 36.24 2.66
CA LEU A 274 -28.57 35.83 2.05
C LEU A 274 -29.77 36.52 2.70
N GLY A 275 -29.78 36.68 4.03
CA GLY A 275 -30.80 37.44 4.75
C GLY A 275 -30.84 38.89 4.36
N PHE A 276 -29.69 39.52 4.18
CA PHE A 276 -29.60 40.91 3.69
C PHE A 276 -30.11 41.03 2.24
N ALA A 277 -29.72 40.07 1.38
CA ALA A 277 -30.17 40.05 -0.02
C ALA A 277 -31.71 39.89 -0.15
N THR A 278 -32.30 39.06 0.72
CA THR A 278 -33.75 38.77 0.75
C THR A 278 -34.53 39.77 1.64
N LYS A 279 -33.85 40.70 2.31
CA LYS A 279 -34.42 41.64 3.29
C LYS A 279 -35.26 40.94 4.37
N SER A 280 -34.90 39.70 4.76
CA SER A 280 -35.64 38.89 5.71
C SER A 280 -34.71 38.32 6.79
N VAL A 281 -34.92 38.77 8.02
CA VAL A 281 -34.19 38.26 9.20
C VAL A 281 -34.63 36.82 9.52
N SER A 282 -35.92 36.54 9.42
CA SER A 282 -36.45 35.19 9.61
C SER A 282 -35.92 34.20 8.55
N GLY A 283 -35.74 34.67 7.32
CA GLY A 283 -35.11 33.91 6.25
C GLY A 283 -33.65 33.56 6.57
N ALA A 284 -32.87 34.54 7.10
CA ALA A 284 -31.48 34.29 7.52
C ALA A 284 -31.38 33.21 8.60
N VAL A 285 -32.27 33.21 9.57
CA VAL A 285 -32.33 32.21 10.66
C VAL A 285 -32.70 30.83 10.12
N LEU A 286 -33.73 30.74 9.26
CA LEU A 286 -34.13 29.48 8.66
C LEU A 286 -33.06 28.86 7.75
N LEU A 287 -32.23 29.67 7.11
CA LEU A 287 -31.15 29.24 6.25
C LEU A 287 -29.91 28.74 7.01
N LEU A 288 -29.79 28.96 8.33
CA LEU A 288 -28.61 28.50 9.08
C LEU A 288 -28.31 27.01 8.89
N ILE A 289 -29.32 26.14 8.96
CA ILE A 289 -29.15 24.69 8.82
C ILE A 289 -28.72 24.31 7.39
N PRO A 290 -29.48 24.63 6.32
CA PRO A 290 -29.06 24.23 4.98
C PRO A 290 -27.76 24.89 4.53
N VAL A 291 -27.49 26.12 4.92
CA VAL A 291 -26.23 26.82 4.60
C VAL A 291 -25.05 26.13 5.33
N SER A 292 -25.23 25.67 6.57
CA SER A 292 -24.17 24.96 7.29
C SER A 292 -23.72 23.70 6.55
N GLU A 293 -24.63 22.94 5.96
CA GLU A 293 -24.30 21.74 5.17
C GLU A 293 -23.55 22.11 3.87
N VAL A 294 -23.93 23.19 3.21
CA VAL A 294 -23.24 23.67 2.01
C VAL A 294 -21.82 24.13 2.35
N VAL A 295 -21.64 24.93 3.40
CA VAL A 295 -20.32 25.41 3.85
C VAL A 295 -19.44 24.24 4.28
N LYS A 296 -19.98 23.30 5.06
CA LYS A 296 -19.29 22.09 5.48
C LYS A 296 -18.86 21.26 4.27
N GLY A 297 -19.76 20.99 3.33
CA GLY A 297 -19.46 20.22 2.12
C GLY A 297 -18.37 20.86 1.27
N LEU A 298 -18.36 22.19 1.15
CA LEU A 298 -17.32 22.91 0.43
C LEU A 298 -15.96 22.83 1.14
N LEU A 299 -15.94 23.04 2.47
CA LEU A 299 -14.72 22.89 3.27
C LEU A 299 -14.16 21.46 3.22
N ASP A 300 -15.01 20.44 3.33
CA ASP A 300 -14.61 19.04 3.22
C ASP A 300 -14.00 18.75 1.85
N ALA A 301 -14.62 19.22 0.76
CA ALA A 301 -14.11 19.05 -0.59
C ALA A 301 -12.72 19.71 -0.79
N VAL A 302 -12.51 20.90 -0.21
CA VAL A 302 -11.21 21.58 -0.24
C VAL A 302 -10.19 20.82 0.61
N LEU A 303 -10.55 20.44 1.83
CA LEU A 303 -9.66 19.72 2.74
C LEU A 303 -9.20 18.37 2.16
N LEU A 304 -10.11 17.60 1.59
CA LEU A 304 -9.79 16.32 0.96
C LEU A 304 -8.82 16.44 -0.24
N ARG A 305 -8.81 17.61 -0.90
CA ARG A 305 -7.85 17.88 -1.99
C ARG A 305 -6.49 18.35 -1.49
N VAL A 306 -6.46 19.07 -0.37
CA VAL A 306 -5.24 19.70 0.16
C VAL A 306 -4.54 18.81 1.19
N THR A 307 -5.29 18.11 2.04
CA THR A 307 -4.75 17.24 3.07
C THR A 307 -4.53 15.83 2.53
N LYS A 308 -3.30 15.34 2.64
CA LYS A 308 -3.01 13.94 2.31
C LYS A 308 -3.42 13.05 3.47
N PRO A 309 -4.04 11.89 3.21
CA PRO A 309 -4.36 10.93 4.26
C PRO A 309 -3.08 10.47 4.95
N ARG A 310 -3.18 10.23 6.27
CA ARG A 310 -2.06 9.70 7.05
C ARG A 310 -1.76 8.28 6.59
N PHE A 311 -0.50 8.04 6.27
CA PHE A 311 -0.06 6.69 5.94
C PHE A 311 -0.03 5.81 7.19
N VAL A 312 -0.69 4.66 7.13
CA VAL A 312 -0.69 3.65 8.18
C VAL A 312 0.24 2.51 7.77
N PRO A 313 1.34 2.25 8.52
CA PRO A 313 2.22 1.12 8.24
C PRO A 313 1.48 -0.22 8.32
N ARG A 314 1.79 -1.15 7.43
CA ARG A 314 1.15 -2.46 7.33
C ARG A 314 2.17 -3.59 7.25
N LEU A 315 1.78 -4.77 7.78
CA LEU A 315 2.51 -6.02 7.56
C LEU A 315 2.06 -6.66 6.23
N ALA A 316 2.97 -7.35 5.57
CA ALA A 316 2.68 -8.00 4.30
C ALA A 316 1.82 -9.26 4.43
N LEU A 317 1.77 -9.88 5.60
CA LEU A 317 1.02 -11.11 5.94
C LEU A 317 1.08 -12.18 4.82
N ARG A 318 2.23 -12.36 4.19
CA ARG A 318 2.41 -13.24 3.00
C ARG A 318 2.05 -14.70 3.26
N ARG A 319 2.10 -15.14 4.52
CA ARG A 319 1.77 -16.53 4.96
C ARG A 319 0.41 -16.61 5.65
N GLY A 320 -0.45 -15.60 5.46
CA GLY A 320 -1.70 -15.46 6.19
C GLY A 320 -1.52 -14.72 7.52
N ILE A 321 -2.60 -14.64 8.29
CA ILE A 321 -2.63 -13.99 9.61
C ILE A 321 -1.83 -14.85 10.59
N PRO A 322 -0.82 -14.29 11.28
CA PRO A 322 -0.04 -15.04 12.27
C PRO A 322 -0.87 -15.30 13.55
N PRO A 323 -0.44 -16.22 14.44
CA PRO A 323 -1.14 -16.51 15.69
C PRO A 323 -1.40 -15.28 16.56
N GLU A 324 -0.46 -14.34 16.59
CA GLU A 324 -0.54 -13.08 17.34
C GLU A 324 -1.58 -12.11 16.76
N GLY A 325 -2.06 -12.40 15.55
CA GLY A 325 -3.11 -11.64 14.85
C GLY A 325 -4.43 -12.39 14.74
N ARG A 326 -4.63 -13.49 15.49
CA ARG A 326 -5.82 -14.33 15.38
C ARG A 326 -7.10 -13.50 15.42
N THR A 327 -7.89 -13.62 14.36
CA THR A 327 -9.04 -12.75 14.09
C THR A 327 -10.32 -13.56 13.98
N LEU A 328 -11.36 -13.12 14.68
CA LEU A 328 -12.73 -13.63 14.51
C LEU A 328 -13.53 -12.60 13.71
N CYS A 329 -13.96 -12.96 12.50
CA CYS A 329 -14.84 -12.18 11.65
C CYS A 329 -16.29 -12.53 11.95
N VAL A 330 -17.10 -11.57 12.39
CA VAL A 330 -18.50 -11.81 12.77
C VAL A 330 -19.48 -10.96 11.97
N ILE A 331 -20.60 -11.59 11.59
CA ILE A 331 -21.77 -10.91 11.06
C ILE A 331 -22.76 -10.76 12.22
N ALA A 332 -23.08 -9.51 12.59
CA ALA A 332 -24.13 -9.24 13.56
C ALA A 332 -25.48 -9.11 12.81
N ALA A 333 -26.42 -10.00 13.07
CA ALA A 333 -27.67 -10.07 12.36
C ALA A 333 -28.87 -10.41 13.26
N LEU A 334 -30.03 -9.97 12.84
CA LEU A 334 -31.32 -10.37 13.41
C LEU A 334 -31.85 -11.55 12.59
N LEU A 335 -32.10 -12.69 13.25
CA LEU A 335 -32.69 -13.87 12.61
C LEU A 335 -34.18 -13.85 12.81
N THR A 336 -34.93 -13.62 11.73
CA THR A 336 -36.40 -13.56 11.75
C THR A 336 -37.06 -14.87 11.28
N SER A 337 -36.31 -15.68 10.52
CA SER A 337 -36.75 -16.93 9.92
C SER A 337 -35.63 -17.96 9.79
N PRO A 338 -35.92 -19.25 9.59
CA PRO A 338 -34.92 -20.25 9.19
C PRO A 338 -34.20 -19.91 7.89
N ASP A 339 -34.86 -19.25 6.94
CA ASP A 339 -34.28 -18.85 5.65
C ASP A 339 -33.18 -17.81 5.83
N ASP A 340 -33.30 -16.91 6.82
CA ASP A 340 -32.24 -15.96 7.16
C ASP A 340 -30.98 -16.70 7.65
N ALA A 341 -31.16 -17.78 8.43
CA ALA A 341 -30.05 -18.60 8.90
C ALA A 341 -29.31 -19.25 7.72
N HIS A 342 -30.03 -19.80 6.75
CA HIS A 342 -29.44 -20.36 5.53
C HIS A 342 -28.70 -19.30 4.70
N ALA A 343 -29.33 -18.15 4.48
CA ALA A 343 -28.73 -17.05 3.72
C ALA A 343 -27.44 -16.52 4.36
N LEU A 344 -27.42 -16.40 5.68
CA LEU A 344 -26.23 -15.94 6.43
C LEU A 344 -25.15 -17.00 6.54
N GLY A 345 -25.55 -18.29 6.63
CA GLY A 345 -24.61 -19.42 6.54
C GLY A 345 -23.86 -19.44 5.20
N ALA A 346 -24.61 -19.32 4.10
CA ALA A 346 -24.02 -19.22 2.75
C ALA A 346 -23.07 -18.00 2.62
N ARG A 347 -23.41 -16.88 3.27
CA ARG A 347 -22.53 -15.69 3.28
C ARG A 347 -21.26 -15.89 4.08
N LEU A 348 -21.32 -16.57 5.21
CA LEU A 348 -20.10 -16.94 5.96
C LEU A 348 -19.20 -17.86 5.13
N GLU A 349 -19.77 -18.79 4.37
CA GLU A 349 -19.04 -19.64 3.44
C GLU A 349 -18.36 -18.81 2.33
N GLU A 350 -19.09 -17.88 1.71
CA GLU A 350 -18.55 -16.93 0.73
C GLU A 350 -17.33 -16.16 1.30
N TYR A 351 -17.45 -15.63 2.53
CA TYR A 351 -16.36 -14.89 3.17
C TYR A 351 -15.14 -15.76 3.40
N TYR A 352 -15.33 -16.98 3.86
CA TYR A 352 -14.25 -17.94 4.01
C TYR A 352 -13.57 -18.24 2.68
N LEU A 353 -14.33 -18.57 1.63
CA LEU A 353 -13.80 -18.91 0.32
C LEU A 353 -13.03 -17.75 -0.33
N CYS A 354 -13.54 -16.54 -0.19
CA CYS A 354 -12.89 -15.33 -0.71
C CYS A 354 -11.62 -14.92 0.07
N ASN A 355 -11.42 -15.42 1.31
CA ASN A 355 -10.33 -15.02 2.18
C ASN A 355 -9.50 -16.21 2.70
N ARG A 356 -9.45 -17.32 1.95
CA ARG A 356 -8.66 -18.51 2.32
C ARG A 356 -7.17 -18.22 2.47
N ASP A 357 -6.67 -17.21 1.77
CA ASP A 357 -5.30 -16.73 1.84
C ASP A 357 -4.93 -16.11 3.20
N ALA A 358 -5.92 -15.79 4.04
CA ALA A 358 -5.70 -15.37 5.42
C ALA A 358 -5.26 -16.50 6.36
N GLY A 359 -5.42 -17.77 5.95
CA GLY A 359 -4.95 -18.94 6.70
C GLY A 359 -5.85 -19.39 7.84
N GLU A 360 -5.26 -20.09 8.81
CA GLU A 360 -6.02 -20.76 9.89
C GLU A 360 -6.40 -19.83 11.05
N ASN A 361 -5.75 -18.69 11.16
CA ASN A 361 -5.99 -17.73 12.23
C ASN A 361 -7.12 -16.73 11.91
N LEU A 362 -7.88 -16.97 10.81
CA LEU A 362 -9.14 -16.29 10.51
C LEU A 362 -10.29 -17.28 10.70
N THR A 363 -11.18 -16.94 11.61
CA THR A 363 -12.41 -17.68 11.91
C THR A 363 -13.63 -16.82 11.69
N PHE A 364 -14.80 -17.43 11.55
CA PHE A 364 -16.03 -16.73 11.17
C PHE A 364 -17.15 -17.03 12.15
N GLY A 365 -17.99 -16.06 12.43
CA GLY A 365 -19.10 -16.22 13.36
C GLY A 365 -20.36 -15.49 12.94
N LEU A 366 -21.49 -16.07 13.25
CA LEU A 366 -22.81 -15.44 13.20
C LEU A 366 -23.19 -15.01 14.62
N LEU A 367 -23.28 -13.70 14.84
CA LEU A 367 -23.76 -13.12 16.08
C LEU A 367 -25.26 -12.85 15.92
N ALA A 368 -26.08 -13.80 16.39
CA ALA A 368 -27.50 -13.88 16.09
C ALA A 368 -28.35 -13.38 17.27
N ASP A 369 -29.08 -12.31 17.03
CA ASP A 369 -30.18 -11.87 17.91
C ASP A 369 -31.52 -12.35 17.32
N LEU A 370 -32.47 -12.64 18.22
CA LEU A 370 -33.84 -12.96 17.84
C LEU A 370 -34.73 -11.69 17.88
N PRO A 371 -35.82 -11.61 17.07
CA PRO A 371 -36.71 -10.47 17.03
C PRO A 371 -37.34 -10.17 18.38
N GLU A 372 -37.85 -8.95 18.56
CA GLU A 372 -38.66 -8.57 19.70
C GLU A 372 -39.90 -9.44 19.77
N ALA A 373 -40.31 -9.81 20.99
CA ALA A 373 -41.45 -10.67 21.25
C ALA A 373 -42.17 -10.23 22.54
N ASP A 374 -43.41 -10.71 22.68
CA ASP A 374 -44.20 -10.46 23.91
C ASP A 374 -43.76 -11.33 25.10
N HIS A 375 -42.97 -12.36 24.85
CA HIS A 375 -42.44 -13.29 25.87
C HIS A 375 -40.94 -13.53 25.66
N ALA A 376 -40.28 -14.02 26.70
CA ALA A 376 -38.85 -14.36 26.65
C ALA A 376 -38.52 -15.35 25.51
N HIS A 377 -39.45 -16.27 25.23
CA HIS A 377 -39.35 -17.27 24.16
C HIS A 377 -40.54 -17.17 23.24
N ALA A 378 -40.33 -17.01 21.95
CA ALA A 378 -41.36 -17.06 20.94
C ALA A 378 -41.48 -18.49 20.36
N PRO A 379 -42.67 -18.93 19.93
CA PRO A 379 -42.86 -20.28 19.38
C PRO A 379 -41.97 -20.61 18.15
N VAL A 380 -41.56 -19.60 17.42
CA VAL A 380 -40.71 -19.73 16.21
C VAL A 380 -39.20 -19.87 16.56
N ASP A 381 -38.76 -19.40 17.74
CA ASP A 381 -37.34 -19.37 18.11
C ASP A 381 -36.61 -20.72 17.98
N PRO A 382 -37.18 -21.86 18.45
CA PRO A 382 -36.51 -23.15 18.33
C PRO A 382 -36.28 -23.61 16.88
N ALA A 383 -37.13 -23.20 15.94
CA ALA A 383 -36.98 -23.52 14.53
C ALA A 383 -35.82 -22.72 13.92
N ILE A 384 -35.76 -21.42 14.22
CA ILE A 384 -34.70 -20.50 13.75
C ILE A 384 -33.33 -20.96 14.31
N LEU A 385 -33.23 -21.19 15.61
CA LEU A 385 -31.98 -21.59 16.23
C LEU A 385 -31.48 -22.97 15.76
N ARG A 386 -32.40 -23.95 15.58
CA ARG A 386 -32.01 -25.25 14.99
C ARG A 386 -31.46 -25.10 13.57
N ALA A 387 -32.12 -24.30 12.72
CA ALA A 387 -31.62 -24.04 11.36
C ALA A 387 -30.22 -23.39 11.40
N ALA A 388 -30.03 -22.38 12.25
CA ALA A 388 -28.73 -21.72 12.39
C ALA A 388 -27.62 -22.66 12.91
N CYS A 389 -27.92 -23.50 13.91
CA CYS A 389 -26.97 -24.51 14.40
C CYS A 389 -26.62 -25.52 13.29
N ALA A 390 -27.61 -26.03 12.58
CA ALA A 390 -27.39 -27.00 11.50
C ALA A 390 -26.52 -26.44 10.39
N GLU A 391 -26.70 -25.16 10.00
CA GLU A 391 -25.85 -24.49 9.01
C GLU A 391 -24.39 -24.40 9.48
N ILE A 392 -24.16 -23.94 10.71
CA ILE A 392 -22.79 -23.83 11.25
C ILE A 392 -22.11 -25.21 11.39
N GLU A 393 -22.85 -26.24 11.80
CA GLU A 393 -22.36 -27.61 11.88
C GLU A 393 -22.01 -28.16 10.48
N ALA A 394 -22.85 -27.91 9.47
CA ALA A 394 -22.60 -28.30 8.09
C ALA A 394 -21.34 -27.59 7.53
N LEU A 395 -21.18 -26.30 7.80
CA LEU A 395 -19.98 -25.54 7.42
C LEU A 395 -18.73 -26.10 8.09
N ASN A 396 -18.80 -26.41 9.38
CA ASN A 396 -17.67 -27.00 10.12
C ASN A 396 -17.33 -28.40 9.64
N THR A 397 -18.32 -29.21 9.26
CA THR A 397 -18.10 -30.54 8.66
C THR A 397 -17.39 -30.42 7.32
N ARG A 398 -17.73 -29.42 6.50
CA ARG A 398 -17.17 -29.21 5.16
C ARG A 398 -15.79 -28.58 5.18
N TRP A 399 -15.55 -27.61 6.06
CA TRP A 399 -14.38 -26.71 6.02
C TRP A 399 -13.52 -26.76 7.27
N GLY A 400 -13.83 -27.60 8.25
CA GLY A 400 -13.17 -27.67 9.55
C GLY A 400 -13.70 -26.66 10.56
N SER A 401 -13.34 -26.81 11.84
CA SER A 401 -13.86 -26.06 12.98
C SER A 401 -13.47 -24.56 12.95
N ARG A 402 -14.13 -23.79 12.09
CA ARG A 402 -13.84 -22.38 11.82
C ARG A 402 -15.04 -21.48 11.97
N PHE A 403 -16.24 -22.05 12.07
CA PHE A 403 -17.49 -21.31 12.08
C PHE A 403 -18.17 -21.43 13.43
N TYR A 404 -18.76 -20.33 13.87
CA TYR A 404 -19.38 -20.22 15.19
C TYR A 404 -20.78 -19.61 15.10
N LEU A 405 -21.69 -20.04 15.95
CA LEU A 405 -22.96 -19.39 16.20
C LEU A 405 -22.94 -18.85 17.63
N PHE A 406 -23.19 -17.57 17.78
CA PHE A 406 -23.35 -16.93 19.07
C PHE A 406 -24.79 -16.46 19.23
N THR A 407 -25.38 -16.80 20.37
CA THR A 407 -26.73 -16.41 20.73
C THR A 407 -26.82 -15.93 22.16
N ARG A 408 -27.84 -15.16 22.48
CA ARG A 408 -28.10 -14.64 23.83
C ARG A 408 -29.59 -14.56 24.11
N PRO A 409 -30.03 -14.63 25.38
CA PRO A 409 -31.43 -14.50 25.74
C PRO A 409 -31.94 -13.06 25.51
N ARG A 410 -33.26 -12.94 25.28
CA ARG A 410 -33.95 -11.65 25.39
C ARG A 410 -34.00 -11.20 26.84
N VAL A 411 -34.07 -9.90 27.05
CA VAL A 411 -34.33 -9.25 28.34
C VAL A 411 -35.61 -8.43 28.22
N GLN A 412 -36.32 -8.28 29.33
CA GLN A 412 -37.54 -7.48 29.35
C GLN A 412 -37.18 -5.99 29.25
N THR A 413 -37.80 -5.30 28.33
CA THR A 413 -37.67 -3.87 28.12
C THR A 413 -38.68 -3.09 29.01
N PRO A 414 -38.44 -1.78 29.26
CA PRO A 414 -39.34 -0.98 30.11
C PRO A 414 -40.78 -0.90 29.62
N ASP A 415 -41.02 -1.10 28.34
CA ASP A 415 -42.35 -1.17 27.68
C ASP A 415 -43.01 -2.54 27.77
N GLY A 416 -42.40 -3.47 28.52
CA GLY A 416 -42.93 -4.80 28.80
C GLY A 416 -42.67 -5.86 27.78
N LYS A 417 -42.04 -5.50 26.65
CA LYS A 417 -41.64 -6.46 25.58
C LYS A 417 -40.33 -7.14 25.93
N TRP A 418 -39.96 -8.14 25.14
CA TRP A 418 -38.71 -8.88 25.29
C TRP A 418 -37.84 -8.70 24.04
N SER A 419 -36.65 -8.14 24.21
CA SER A 419 -35.70 -7.94 23.09
C SER A 419 -34.26 -8.19 23.53
N ALA A 420 -33.35 -8.28 22.56
CA ALA A 420 -31.91 -8.37 22.84
C ALA A 420 -31.41 -7.02 23.38
N TRP A 421 -30.72 -7.04 24.55
CA TRP A 421 -30.18 -5.84 25.21
C TRP A 421 -29.30 -5.03 24.25
N GLU A 422 -29.64 -3.74 24.08
CA GLU A 422 -28.94 -2.80 23.19
C GLU A 422 -28.65 -3.32 21.80
N ARG A 423 -29.38 -4.30 21.31
CA ARG A 423 -29.27 -4.84 19.95
C ARG A 423 -27.80 -5.11 19.57
N LYS A 424 -27.35 -4.66 18.38
CA LYS A 424 -26.01 -4.92 17.84
C LYS A 424 -24.89 -4.46 18.79
N ARG A 425 -25.01 -3.27 19.42
CA ARG A 425 -23.99 -2.77 20.36
C ARG A 425 -23.81 -3.71 21.55
N GLY A 426 -24.93 -4.13 22.15
CA GLY A 426 -24.91 -5.07 23.27
C GLY A 426 -24.34 -6.43 22.88
N ALA A 427 -24.74 -6.96 21.70
CA ALA A 427 -24.20 -8.22 21.17
C ALA A 427 -22.68 -8.19 21.02
N LEU A 428 -22.12 -7.12 20.46
CA LEU A 428 -20.68 -6.96 20.29
C LEU A 428 -19.92 -6.82 21.62
N LEU A 429 -20.51 -6.14 22.60
CA LEU A 429 -19.95 -6.05 23.95
C LEU A 429 -19.92 -7.41 24.66
N GLU A 430 -21.00 -8.17 24.54
CA GLU A 430 -21.09 -9.54 25.10
C GLU A 430 -20.10 -10.49 24.37
N LEU A 431 -19.93 -10.37 23.04
CA LEU A 431 -18.94 -11.13 22.29
C LEU A 431 -17.51 -10.82 22.77
N ALA A 432 -17.20 -9.55 22.97
CA ALA A 432 -15.89 -9.16 23.50
C ALA A 432 -15.66 -9.74 24.91
N ARG A 433 -16.69 -9.80 25.76
CA ARG A 433 -16.62 -10.45 27.08
C ARG A 433 -16.36 -11.95 26.94
N LEU A 434 -17.09 -12.63 26.06
CA LEU A 434 -16.94 -14.06 25.80
C LEU A 434 -15.51 -14.39 25.35
N VAL A 435 -14.97 -13.65 24.39
CA VAL A 435 -13.60 -13.85 23.88
C VAL A 435 -12.54 -13.58 24.95
N LEU A 436 -12.81 -12.67 25.91
CA LEU A 436 -11.93 -12.35 27.03
C LEU A 436 -12.17 -13.25 28.26
N ASP A 437 -12.96 -14.31 28.12
CA ASP A 437 -13.35 -15.22 29.20
C ASP A 437 -13.97 -14.47 30.42
N ARG A 438 -14.81 -13.47 30.13
CA ARG A 438 -15.54 -12.69 31.15
C ARG A 438 -17.01 -13.11 31.20
N PRO A 439 -17.65 -13.06 32.36
CA PRO A 439 -19.06 -13.40 32.49
C PRO A 439 -19.93 -12.48 31.59
N GLY A 440 -20.89 -13.09 30.91
CA GLY A 440 -21.85 -12.45 30.00
C GLY A 440 -23.03 -13.35 29.70
N ALA A 441 -24.03 -12.80 29.01
CA ALA A 441 -25.23 -13.53 28.61
C ALA A 441 -25.05 -14.25 27.25
N LEU A 442 -24.05 -13.88 26.45
CA LEU A 442 -23.78 -14.51 25.17
C LEU A 442 -23.10 -15.86 25.37
N HIS A 443 -23.53 -16.86 24.60
CA HIS A 443 -22.91 -18.17 24.56
C HIS A 443 -22.70 -18.65 23.13
N CYS A 444 -21.75 -19.56 22.95
CA CYS A 444 -21.50 -20.24 21.68
C CYS A 444 -22.51 -21.39 21.56
N ALA A 445 -23.49 -21.24 20.68
CA ALA A 445 -24.56 -22.23 20.45
C ALA A 445 -24.14 -23.35 19.50
N ALA A 446 -23.23 -23.08 18.57
CA ALA A 446 -22.63 -24.05 17.66
C ALA A 446 -21.19 -23.65 17.33
N GLY A 447 -20.32 -24.65 17.08
CA GLY A 447 -18.88 -24.50 16.90
C GLY A 447 -18.09 -24.87 18.16
N ASP A 448 -16.78 -25.04 18.01
CA ASP A 448 -15.90 -25.38 19.13
C ASP A 448 -15.47 -24.14 19.90
N ALA A 449 -16.12 -23.85 21.05
CA ALA A 449 -15.82 -22.69 21.88
C ALA A 449 -14.36 -22.62 22.35
N ALA A 450 -13.67 -23.75 22.51
CA ALA A 450 -12.25 -23.78 22.85
C ALA A 450 -11.38 -23.12 21.76
N GLY A 451 -11.84 -23.20 20.50
CA GLY A 451 -11.21 -22.56 19.35
C GLY A 451 -11.23 -21.03 19.38
N LEU A 452 -12.01 -20.39 20.26
CA LEU A 452 -12.03 -18.92 20.41
C LEU A 452 -10.85 -18.40 21.26
N SER A 453 -10.20 -19.29 22.01
CA SER A 453 -9.04 -18.93 22.82
C SER A 453 -7.93 -18.32 21.97
N GLY A 454 -7.33 -17.23 22.46
CA GLY A 454 -6.27 -16.53 21.72
C GLY A 454 -6.76 -15.62 20.59
N THR A 455 -8.06 -15.40 20.44
CA THR A 455 -8.58 -14.36 19.52
C THR A 455 -8.13 -12.98 20.01
N VAL A 456 -7.44 -12.25 19.14
CA VAL A 456 -6.88 -10.91 19.45
C VAL A 456 -7.73 -9.80 18.83
N TYR A 457 -8.27 -10.05 17.64
CA TYR A 457 -9.05 -9.07 16.89
C TYR A 457 -10.46 -9.57 16.56
N LEU A 458 -11.42 -8.67 16.64
CA LEU A 458 -12.79 -8.86 16.19
C LEU A 458 -13.01 -8.00 14.93
N LEU A 459 -13.26 -8.64 13.80
CA LEU A 459 -13.70 -7.98 12.58
C LEU A 459 -15.22 -8.05 12.50
N THR A 460 -15.90 -6.93 12.71
CA THR A 460 -17.36 -6.88 12.77
C THR A 460 -17.93 -6.36 11.47
N LEU A 461 -18.85 -7.11 10.88
CA LEU A 461 -19.53 -6.76 9.63
C LEU A 461 -21.04 -6.62 9.86
N ASP A 462 -21.64 -5.70 9.11
CA ASP A 462 -23.11 -5.63 9.01
C ASP A 462 -23.64 -6.72 8.10
N ALA A 463 -24.89 -7.10 8.29
CA ALA A 463 -25.52 -8.15 7.50
C ALA A 463 -25.59 -7.83 5.99
N ASP A 464 -25.49 -6.57 5.59
CA ASP A 464 -25.46 -6.07 4.21
C ASP A 464 -24.04 -5.81 3.66
N THR A 465 -23.02 -5.82 4.53
CA THR A 465 -21.62 -5.61 4.13
C THR A 465 -21.04 -6.87 3.50
N ARG A 466 -20.26 -6.71 2.42
CA ARG A 466 -19.57 -7.82 1.76
C ARG A 466 -18.07 -7.75 1.98
N LEU A 467 -17.50 -8.86 2.41
CA LEU A 467 -16.05 -9.03 2.55
C LEU A 467 -15.47 -9.48 1.19
N THR A 468 -14.77 -8.59 0.52
CA THR A 468 -14.17 -8.87 -0.81
C THR A 468 -12.98 -9.83 -0.71
N PRO A 469 -12.57 -10.48 -1.83
CA PRO A 469 -11.43 -11.39 -1.85
C PRO A 469 -10.15 -10.74 -1.31
N GLY A 470 -9.49 -11.42 -0.35
CA GLY A 470 -8.26 -10.97 0.28
C GLY A 470 -8.39 -9.78 1.25
N ALA A 471 -9.59 -9.24 1.45
CA ALA A 471 -9.80 -8.05 2.31
C ALA A 471 -9.46 -8.33 3.78
N ALA A 472 -9.77 -9.51 4.29
CA ALA A 472 -9.49 -9.87 5.69
C ALA A 472 -7.99 -9.85 6.04
N ARG A 473 -7.14 -10.12 5.05
CA ARG A 473 -5.68 -10.02 5.21
C ARG A 473 -5.17 -8.59 5.01
N ALA A 474 -5.88 -7.78 4.25
CA ALA A 474 -5.48 -6.42 3.94
C ALA A 474 -5.87 -5.40 5.04
N LEU A 475 -6.88 -5.73 5.84
CA LEU A 475 -7.34 -4.95 7.00
C LEU A 475 -6.43 -5.16 8.20
#